data_267848d6cd874b2f5e6a2cf68d9539b5
#
_entry.id   267848d6cd874b2f5e6a2cf68d9539b5
#
_cell.length_a   1.000
_cell.length_b   1.000
_cell.length_c   1.000
_cell.angle_alpha   90.00
_cell.angle_beta   90.00
_cell.angle_gamma   90.00
#
_symmetry.space_group_name_H-M   'P 1'
#
loop_
_entity.id
_entity.type
_entity.pdbx_description
1 polymer ?
#
loop_
_entity_poly.entity_id
_entity_poly.type
_entity_poly.pdbx_seq_one_letter_code
_entity_poly.pdbx_strand_id
1 'polypeptide(L)'
;TLTMATNAAFEPYEYYEGTEIVGIDAEMAKAICDKLGYELKIEDMEFDAIISAVQSGKADFGAAGMTVTEDRLTSIDFTDSYATSTQVVIVRK
;
A
#
# COMPACT_ATOMS: atom_id res chain seq x y z
N THR A 1 5.04 3.36 16.71
CA THR A 1 5.42 3.13 15.30
C THR A 1 4.37 2.29 14.60
N LEU A 2 3.88 2.75 13.45
CA LEU A 2 3.02 1.96 12.57
C LEU A 2 3.83 1.49 11.37
N THR A 3 3.71 0.22 11.05
CA THR A 3 4.39 -0.39 9.92
C THR A 3 3.42 -0.53 8.75
N MET A 4 3.77 0.07 7.61
CA MET A 4 3.02 -0.01 6.36
C MET A 4 3.69 -1.00 5.43
N ALA A 5 2.94 -2.00 4.97
CA ALA A 5 3.39 -2.90 3.92
C ALA A 5 3.00 -2.32 2.56
N THR A 6 3.93 -2.30 1.64
CA THR A 6 3.70 -1.79 0.29
C THR A 6 4.59 -2.52 -0.71
N ASN A 7 4.31 -2.31 -1.99
CA ASN A 7 5.21 -2.70 -3.07
C ASN A 7 5.57 -1.43 -3.85
N ALA A 8 6.78 -0.95 -3.66
CA ALA A 8 7.24 0.36 -4.16
C ALA A 8 7.64 0.35 -5.63
N ALA A 9 6.90 -0.36 -6.45
CA ALA A 9 7.08 -0.44 -7.90
C ALA A 9 5.80 -0.08 -8.66
N PHE A 10 4.96 0.77 -8.07
CA PHE A 10 3.66 1.11 -8.62
C PHE A 10 3.41 2.61 -8.63
N GLU A 11 4.05 3.30 -9.57
CA GLU A 11 3.82 4.74 -9.76
C GLU A 11 2.39 5.02 -10.22
N PRO A 12 1.73 6.10 -9.78
CA PRO A 12 2.19 7.14 -8.85
C PRO A 12 1.84 6.85 -7.39
N TYR A 13 1.38 5.64 -7.07
CA TYR A 13 0.91 5.29 -5.74
C TYR A 13 2.06 5.10 -4.75
N GLU A 14 3.03 4.27 -5.11
CA GLU A 14 4.26 4.08 -4.33
C GLU A 14 5.42 3.72 -5.26
N TYR A 15 6.54 4.41 -5.05
CA TYR A 15 7.74 4.19 -5.85
C TYR A 15 8.95 4.79 -5.13
N TYR A 16 10.13 4.40 -5.58
CA TYR A 16 11.37 4.96 -5.03
C TYR A 16 11.76 6.24 -5.75
N GLU A 17 12.14 7.24 -4.95
CA GLU A 17 12.85 8.42 -5.42
C GLU A 17 14.18 8.44 -4.67
N GLY A 18 15.25 7.98 -5.35
CA GLY A 18 16.50 7.70 -4.68
C GLY A 18 16.35 6.48 -3.76
N THR A 19 16.56 6.67 -2.47
CA THR A 19 16.39 5.62 -1.46
C THR A 19 15.08 5.76 -0.68
N GLU A 20 14.28 6.77 -0.99
CA GLU A 20 13.05 7.07 -0.27
C GLU A 20 11.83 6.57 -1.04
N ILE A 21 10.87 5.99 -0.33
CA ILE A 21 9.60 5.57 -0.92
C ILE A 21 8.64 6.76 -0.87
N VAL A 22 8.13 7.15 -2.04
CA VAL A 22 7.24 8.30 -2.20
C VAL A 22 6.01 7.89 -3.00
N GLY A 23 5.08 8.83 -3.18
CA GLY A 23 3.87 8.63 -3.96
C GLY A 23 2.61 8.87 -3.14
N ILE A 24 1.46 8.67 -3.76
CA ILE A 24 0.15 8.95 -3.15
C ILE A 24 -0.04 8.17 -1.85
N ASP A 25 0.21 6.86 -1.90
CA ASP A 25 -0.01 6.00 -0.73
C ASP A 25 0.97 6.33 0.40
N ALA A 26 2.23 6.57 0.08
CA ALA A 26 3.25 6.90 1.06
C ALA A 26 2.97 8.24 1.73
N GLU A 27 2.61 9.26 0.97
CA GLU A 27 2.30 10.60 1.48
C GLU A 27 1.04 10.60 2.34
N MET A 28 0.02 9.87 1.91
CA MET A 28 -1.24 9.75 2.64
C MET A 28 -1.02 9.06 3.99
N ALA A 29 -0.27 7.95 3.99
CA ALA A 29 0.05 7.23 5.22
C ALA A 29 0.87 8.08 6.18
N LYS A 30 1.84 8.84 5.66
CA LYS A 30 2.64 9.76 6.47
C LYS A 30 1.79 10.84 7.11
N ALA A 31 0.88 11.44 6.34
CA ALA A 31 -0.02 12.47 6.86
C ALA A 31 -0.93 11.93 7.97
N ILE A 32 -1.45 10.71 7.80
CA ILE A 32 -2.29 10.06 8.81
C ILE A 32 -1.50 9.78 10.08
N CYS A 33 -0.29 9.24 9.96
CA CYS A 33 0.57 8.93 11.11
C CYS A 33 0.98 10.20 11.85
N ASP A 34 1.33 11.26 11.14
CA ASP A 34 1.67 12.55 11.74
C ASP A 34 0.49 13.12 12.54
N LYS A 35 -0.71 13.03 12.00
CA LYS A 35 -1.92 13.52 12.66
C LYS A 35 -2.23 12.75 13.94
N LEU A 36 -1.96 11.46 13.95
CA LEU A 36 -2.22 10.58 15.11
C LEU A 36 -1.05 10.51 16.09
N GLY A 37 0.09 11.11 15.76
CA GLY A 37 1.28 11.11 16.61
C GLY A 37 2.09 9.83 16.55
N TYR A 38 2.00 9.06 15.47
CA TYR A 38 2.79 7.85 15.27
C TYR A 38 3.94 8.07 14.31
N GLU A 39 5.00 7.31 14.50
CA GLU A 39 6.05 7.19 13.49
C GLU A 39 5.61 6.19 12.42
N LEU A 40 5.90 6.49 11.17
CA LEU A 40 5.62 5.59 10.05
C LEU A 40 6.89 4.86 9.62
N LYS A 41 6.79 3.53 9.57
CA LYS A 41 7.81 2.67 8.97
C LYS A 41 7.20 2.03 7.73
N ILE A 42 7.82 2.23 6.57
CA ILE A 42 7.36 1.67 5.30
C ILE A 42 8.24 0.48 4.95
N GLU A 43 7.62 -0.67 4.72
CA GLU A 43 8.32 -1.88 4.28
C GLU A 43 7.90 -2.24 2.87
N ASP A 44 8.88 -2.30 1.97
CA ASP A 44 8.71 -2.72 0.60
C ASP A 44 8.78 -4.25 0.54
N MET A 45 7.81 -4.85 -0.12
CA MET A 45 7.75 -6.31 -0.27
C MET A 45 7.01 -6.68 -1.55
N GLU A 46 7.01 -7.95 -1.91
CA GLU A 46 6.23 -8.42 -3.03
C GLU A 46 4.75 -8.12 -2.83
N PHE A 47 4.07 -7.72 -3.88
CA PHE A 47 2.64 -7.36 -3.79
C PHE A 47 1.82 -8.49 -3.17
N ASP A 48 2.08 -9.73 -3.57
CA ASP A 48 1.35 -10.89 -3.08
C ASP A 48 1.62 -11.19 -1.59
N ALA A 49 2.66 -10.62 -1.01
CA ALA A 49 3.00 -10.81 0.39
C ALA A 49 2.32 -9.81 1.32
N ILE A 50 1.75 -8.73 0.79
CA ILE A 50 1.18 -7.63 1.60
C ILE A 50 0.03 -8.10 2.47
N ILE A 51 -0.93 -8.80 1.91
CA ILE A 51 -2.11 -9.29 2.66
C ILE A 51 -1.68 -10.23 3.78
N SER A 52 -0.75 -11.15 3.49
CA SER A 52 -0.22 -12.06 4.51
C SER A 52 0.50 -11.32 5.62
N ALA A 53 1.26 -10.27 5.31
CA ALA A 53 1.96 -9.47 6.30
C ALA A 53 0.99 -8.76 7.24
N VAL A 54 -0.08 -8.19 6.71
CA VAL A 54 -1.12 -7.53 7.51
C VAL A 54 -1.88 -8.55 8.36
N GLN A 55 -2.27 -9.66 7.75
CA GLN A 55 -3.04 -10.71 8.41
C GLN A 55 -2.28 -11.36 9.58
N SER A 56 -0.97 -11.53 9.44
CA SER A 56 -0.12 -12.15 10.45
C SER A 56 0.39 -11.18 11.53
N GLY A 57 0.15 -9.88 11.35
CA GLY A 57 0.62 -8.85 12.28
C GLY A 57 2.06 -8.39 12.05
N LYS A 58 2.70 -8.80 10.98
CA LYS A 58 4.04 -8.29 10.62
C LYS A 58 4.01 -6.84 10.18
N ALA A 59 2.88 -6.41 9.62
CA ALA A 59 2.60 -5.03 9.31
C ALA A 59 1.27 -4.63 9.92
N ASP A 60 1.12 -3.37 10.25
CA ASP A 60 -0.11 -2.87 10.86
C ASP A 60 -1.17 -2.60 9.80
N PHE A 61 -0.76 -2.19 8.61
CA PHE A 61 -1.66 -1.97 7.49
C PHE A 61 -0.90 -2.07 6.16
N GLY A 62 -1.65 -2.16 5.07
CA GLY A 62 -1.11 -2.16 3.71
C GLY A 62 -1.65 -0.97 2.91
N ALA A 63 -0.79 -0.35 2.12
CA ALA A 63 -1.17 0.71 1.20
C ALA A 63 -0.33 0.55 -0.07
N ALA A 64 -0.93 0.03 -1.11
CA ALA A 64 -0.21 -0.38 -2.31
C ALA A 64 -1.02 -0.24 -3.60
N GLY A 65 -1.91 0.76 -3.67
CA GLY A 65 -2.80 0.91 -4.81
C GLY A 65 -3.68 -0.31 -5.01
N MET A 66 -4.12 -0.93 -3.93
CA MET A 66 -4.78 -2.23 -3.94
C MET A 66 -6.27 -2.10 -4.24
N THR A 67 -6.74 -2.90 -5.19
CA THR A 67 -8.17 -2.99 -5.50
C THR A 67 -8.87 -3.89 -4.49
N VAL A 68 -10.04 -3.47 -4.02
CA VAL A 68 -10.89 -4.28 -3.15
C VAL A 68 -11.52 -5.41 -3.97
N THR A 69 -11.32 -6.64 -3.53
CA THR A 69 -11.94 -7.83 -4.15
C THR A 69 -12.59 -8.67 -3.05
N GLU A 70 -13.54 -9.52 -3.43
CA GLU A 70 -14.18 -10.42 -2.47
C GLU A 70 -13.19 -11.35 -1.80
N ASP A 71 -12.23 -11.89 -2.56
CA ASP A 71 -11.20 -12.77 -2.03
C ASP A 71 -10.34 -12.05 -0.98
N ARG A 72 -9.98 -10.80 -1.25
CA ARG A 72 -9.18 -9.99 -0.32
C ARG A 72 -9.97 -9.64 0.94
N LEU A 73 -11.26 -9.34 0.79
CA LEU A 73 -12.14 -9.04 1.93
C LEU A 73 -12.31 -10.20 2.88
N THR A 74 -12.14 -11.45 2.43
CA THR A 74 -12.19 -12.62 3.31
C THR A 74 -10.98 -12.71 4.23
N SER A 75 -9.89 -12.05 3.90
CA SER A 75 -8.62 -12.11 4.63
C SER A 75 -8.33 -10.85 5.45
N ILE A 76 -8.72 -9.68 4.96
CA ILE A 76 -8.44 -8.37 5.57
C ILE A 76 -9.59 -7.42 5.33
N ASP A 77 -9.64 -6.35 6.12
CA ASP A 77 -10.56 -5.25 5.94
C ASP A 77 -9.94 -4.15 5.10
N PHE A 78 -10.78 -3.36 4.45
CA PHE A 78 -10.35 -2.23 3.62
C PHE A 78 -10.99 -0.93 4.09
N THR A 79 -10.29 0.18 3.82
CA THR A 79 -10.86 1.52 3.94
C THR A 79 -11.81 1.78 2.77
N ASP A 80 -12.47 2.92 2.79
CA ASP A 80 -13.19 3.42 1.62
C ASP A 80 -12.21 3.66 0.47
N SER A 81 -12.71 3.55 -0.76
CA SER A 81 -11.91 3.82 -1.94
C SER A 81 -11.50 5.29 -2.00
N TYR A 82 -10.21 5.55 -2.21
CA TYR A 82 -9.67 6.91 -2.30
C TYR A 82 -9.21 7.29 -3.71
N ALA A 83 -9.24 6.35 -4.63
CA ALA A 83 -8.85 6.58 -6.03
C ALA A 83 -9.58 5.60 -6.94
N THR A 84 -9.85 6.04 -8.16
CA THR A 84 -10.44 5.19 -9.19
C THR A 84 -9.50 5.18 -10.39
N SER A 85 -9.18 3.98 -10.86
CA SER A 85 -8.32 3.81 -12.02
C SER A 85 -8.76 2.60 -12.83
N THR A 86 -8.27 2.52 -14.06
CA THR A 86 -8.50 1.37 -14.92
C THR A 86 -7.18 0.70 -15.22
N GLN A 87 -7.08 -0.58 -14.90
CA GLN A 87 -5.89 -1.36 -15.23
C GLN A 87 -6.09 -2.05 -16.56
N VAL A 88 -5.04 -2.02 -17.37
CA VAL A 88 -5.05 -2.64 -18.68
C VAL A 88 -3.76 -3.43 -18.87
N VAL A 89 -3.79 -4.36 -19.80
CA VAL A 89 -2.61 -5.13 -20.17
C VAL A 89 -2.10 -4.60 -21.50
N ILE A 90 -0.83 -4.19 -21.53
CA ILE A 90 -0.19 -3.72 -22.74
C ILE A 90 0.40 -4.95 -23.45
N VAL A 91 -0.01 -5.15 -24.67
CA VAL A 91 0.48 -6.27 -25.48
C VAL A 91 1.09 -5.74 -26.77
N ARG A 92 1.96 -6.55 -27.33
CA ARG A 92 2.58 -6.23 -28.63
C ARG A 92 1.55 -6.38 -29.74
N LYS A 93 1.48 -5.37 -30.59
CA LYS A 93 0.54 -5.36 -31.70
C LYS A 93 0.96 -6.34 -32.82
#